data_87a2079a258c9883b645845ce6c273ba
#
_entry.id   87a2079a258c9883b645845ce6c273ba
#
_cell.length_a   1.000
_cell.length_b   1.000
_cell.length_c   1.000
_cell.angle_alpha   90.00
_cell.angle_beta   90.00
_cell.angle_gamma   90.00
#
_symmetry.space_group_name_H-M   'P 1'
#
loop_
_entity.id
_entity.type
_entity.pdbx_description
1 polymer ?
#
loop_
_entity_poly.entity_id
_entity_poly.type
_entity_poly.pdbx_seq_one_letter_code
_entity_poly.pdbx_strand_id
1 'polypeptide(L)'
;MRRARFRPVVLSFALVAAAPVLATPSAPAAGDTAVLAPIQTFFAAMSRYDQAGMRAQVLPTGMATLMRQGKPVQLTLGDFVDHVKPGKARIEERIHDPQVRVDNNIAVVWAPYVFLLDGKPHHCGTDVFNLARVDGRWLITGIADNSRDCPAK
;
A
#
# COMPACT_ATOMS: atom_id res chain seq x y z
N MET A 1 -52.51 31.38 -57.04
CA MET A 1 -52.38 30.60 -55.78
C MET A 1 -51.23 29.66 -55.90
N ARG A 2 -50.05 29.99 -55.32
CA ARG A 2 -48.85 29.13 -55.35
C ARG A 2 -48.78 28.35 -54.03
N ARG A 3 -48.84 27.01 -54.10
CA ARG A 3 -48.71 26.11 -52.95
C ARG A 3 -47.23 25.92 -52.62
N ALA A 4 -46.79 26.37 -51.45
CA ALA A 4 -45.47 26.11 -50.88
C ALA A 4 -45.40 24.65 -50.39
N ARG A 5 -44.42 23.90 -50.92
CA ARG A 5 -44.10 22.53 -50.46
C ARG A 5 -43.08 22.62 -49.37
N PHE A 6 -43.45 22.32 -48.09
CA PHE A 6 -42.53 22.12 -46.98
C PHE A 6 -41.87 20.74 -47.14
N ARG A 7 -40.53 20.72 -47.22
CA ARG A 7 -39.73 19.50 -47.10
C ARG A 7 -39.34 19.29 -45.62
N PRO A 8 -39.61 18.11 -45.03
CA PRO A 8 -39.13 17.82 -43.69
C PRO A 8 -37.61 17.58 -43.72
N VAL A 9 -36.87 18.31 -42.89
CA VAL A 9 -35.45 18.05 -42.58
C VAL A 9 -35.41 16.94 -41.54
N VAL A 10 -34.91 15.79 -41.91
CA VAL A 10 -34.67 14.68 -40.97
C VAL A 10 -33.30 14.88 -40.34
N LEU A 11 -33.31 15.25 -39.07
CA LEU A 11 -32.10 15.39 -38.27
C LEU A 11 -31.69 13.99 -37.75
N SER A 12 -30.67 13.38 -38.35
CA SER A 12 -30.11 12.12 -37.86
C SER A 12 -29.18 12.36 -36.69
N PHE A 13 -29.61 11.96 -35.49
CA PHE A 13 -28.74 11.92 -34.32
C PHE A 13 -27.85 10.66 -34.38
N ALA A 14 -26.56 10.84 -34.62
CA ALA A 14 -25.59 9.77 -34.46
C ALA A 14 -25.27 9.58 -32.96
N LEU A 15 -25.65 8.43 -32.40
CA LEU A 15 -25.34 8.00 -31.05
C LEU A 15 -23.90 7.52 -31.03
N VAL A 16 -23.00 8.33 -30.47
CA VAL A 16 -21.61 7.93 -30.22
C VAL A 16 -21.57 7.10 -28.92
N ALA A 17 -21.45 5.79 -29.08
CA ALA A 17 -21.23 4.90 -27.92
C ALA A 17 -19.79 5.06 -27.42
N ALA A 18 -19.63 5.67 -26.24
CA ALA A 18 -18.35 5.70 -25.55
C ALA A 18 -18.06 4.31 -24.95
N ALA A 19 -17.04 3.62 -25.44
CA ALA A 19 -16.55 2.38 -24.86
C ALA A 19 -15.86 2.67 -23.52
N PRO A 20 -16.05 1.84 -22.47
CA PRO A 20 -15.35 2.00 -21.22
C PRO A 20 -13.84 1.73 -21.43
N VAL A 21 -13.01 2.73 -21.14
CA VAL A 21 -11.57 2.55 -21.11
C VAL A 21 -11.25 1.80 -19.82
N LEU A 22 -10.90 0.52 -19.92
CA LEU A 22 -10.34 -0.25 -18.83
C LEU A 22 -8.94 0.30 -18.55
N ALA A 23 -8.77 0.99 -17.42
CA ALA A 23 -7.46 1.45 -16.96
C ALA A 23 -6.61 0.21 -16.61
N THR A 24 -5.59 -0.07 -17.41
CA THR A 24 -4.56 -1.04 -17.06
C THR A 24 -3.76 -0.53 -15.86
N PRO A 25 -3.45 -1.38 -14.85
CA PRO A 25 -2.58 -0.98 -13.75
C PRO A 25 -1.22 -0.55 -14.33
N SER A 26 -0.84 0.69 -14.04
CA SER A 26 0.46 1.24 -14.46
C SER A 26 1.55 0.60 -13.63
N ALA A 27 2.66 0.19 -14.26
CA ALA A 27 3.85 -0.26 -13.54
C ALA A 27 4.36 0.88 -12.62
N PRO A 28 4.88 0.55 -11.41
CA PRO A 28 5.41 1.56 -10.50
C PRO A 28 6.47 2.43 -11.18
N ALA A 29 6.40 3.74 -10.95
CA ALA A 29 7.44 4.65 -11.43
C ALA A 29 8.79 4.32 -10.76
N ALA A 30 9.92 4.65 -11.37
CA ALA A 30 11.25 4.37 -10.81
C ALA A 30 11.44 4.98 -9.40
N GLY A 31 10.80 6.14 -9.14
CA GLY A 31 10.76 6.75 -7.81
C GLY A 31 10.00 5.91 -6.78
N ASP A 32 8.89 5.29 -7.19
CA ASP A 32 8.06 4.45 -6.33
C ASP A 32 8.81 3.18 -5.92
N THR A 33 9.57 2.57 -6.85
CA THR A 33 10.38 1.38 -6.57
C THR A 33 11.42 1.66 -5.48
N ALA A 34 12.07 2.83 -5.52
CA ALA A 34 13.06 3.21 -4.52
C ALA A 34 12.43 3.39 -3.11
N VAL A 35 11.20 3.94 -3.03
CA VAL A 35 10.47 4.11 -1.78
C VAL A 35 9.95 2.76 -1.25
N LEU A 36 9.53 1.86 -2.12
CA LEU A 36 9.02 0.54 -1.73
C LEU A 36 10.14 -0.41 -1.28
N ALA A 37 11.38 -0.23 -1.74
CA ALA A 37 12.50 -1.12 -1.44
C ALA A 37 12.74 -1.34 0.07
N PRO A 38 12.80 -0.32 0.95
CA PRO A 38 12.97 -0.55 2.40
C PRO A 38 11.77 -1.29 3.03
N ILE A 39 10.53 -1.07 2.56
CA ILE A 39 9.34 -1.77 3.04
C ILE A 39 9.44 -3.27 2.69
N GLN A 40 9.76 -3.58 1.45
CA GLN A 40 9.93 -4.96 0.99
C GLN A 40 11.06 -5.68 1.74
N THR A 41 12.19 -4.98 1.94
CA THR A 41 13.32 -5.51 2.70
C THR A 41 12.96 -5.73 4.17
N PHE A 42 12.20 -4.81 4.77
CA PHE A 42 11.69 -4.93 6.13
C PHE A 42 10.84 -6.19 6.31
N PHE A 43 9.85 -6.42 5.45
CA PHE A 43 9.00 -7.62 5.51
C PHE A 43 9.78 -8.90 5.21
N ALA A 44 10.72 -8.86 4.26
CA ALA A 44 11.59 -10.00 4.00
C ALA A 44 12.49 -10.35 5.20
N ALA A 45 12.96 -9.36 5.95
CA ALA A 45 13.70 -9.56 7.19
C ALA A 45 12.77 -10.08 8.32
N MET A 46 11.57 -9.51 8.44
CA MET A 46 10.55 -9.94 9.41
C MET A 46 10.20 -11.43 9.24
N SER A 47 10.00 -11.89 8.01
CA SER A 47 9.68 -13.31 7.73
C SER A 47 10.78 -14.29 8.15
N ARG A 48 12.02 -13.83 8.30
CA ARG A 48 13.16 -14.59 8.77
C ARG A 48 13.52 -14.32 10.25
N TYR A 49 12.72 -13.46 10.92
CA TYR A 49 13.02 -12.98 12.27
C TYR A 49 14.39 -12.28 12.38
N ASP A 50 14.84 -11.67 11.28
CA ASP A 50 16.09 -10.94 11.19
C ASP A 50 15.88 -9.50 11.70
N GLN A 51 16.02 -9.32 13.03
CA GLN A 51 15.86 -8.01 13.67
C GLN A 51 16.89 -6.99 13.18
N ALA A 52 18.09 -7.41 12.85
CA ALA A 52 19.13 -6.50 12.34
C ALA A 52 18.74 -5.98 10.93
N GLY A 53 18.27 -6.87 10.07
CA GLY A 53 17.76 -6.52 8.75
C GLY A 53 16.55 -5.58 8.81
N MET A 54 15.60 -5.82 9.72
CA MET A 54 14.47 -4.93 9.96
C MET A 54 14.92 -3.57 10.47
N ARG A 55 15.80 -3.53 11.47
CA ARG A 55 16.32 -2.30 12.10
C ARG A 55 17.04 -1.41 11.09
N ALA A 56 17.71 -2.00 10.12
CA ALA A 56 18.40 -1.27 9.06
C ALA A 56 17.45 -0.51 8.10
N GLN A 57 16.15 -0.80 8.12
CA GLN A 57 15.15 -0.17 7.23
C GLN A 57 14.34 0.92 7.94
N VAL A 58 14.47 1.08 9.25
CA VAL A 58 13.63 1.99 10.03
C VAL A 58 14.47 3.08 10.71
N LEU A 59 13.84 4.20 11.02
CA LEU A 59 14.32 5.14 12.02
C LEU A 59 13.87 4.61 13.40
N PRO A 60 14.76 4.15 14.29
CA PRO A 60 14.34 3.46 15.52
C PRO A 60 13.45 4.28 16.45
N THR A 61 13.59 5.63 16.42
CA THR A 61 12.75 6.57 17.18
C THR A 61 11.42 6.90 16.51
N GLY A 62 11.20 6.43 15.29
CA GLY A 62 9.90 6.53 14.60
C GLY A 62 8.82 5.74 15.35
N MET A 63 7.56 5.97 15.00
CA MET A 63 6.42 5.39 15.74
C MET A 63 5.67 4.37 14.91
N ALA A 64 5.33 3.24 15.54
CA ALA A 64 4.30 2.33 15.08
C ALA A 64 3.00 2.60 15.84
N THR A 65 1.88 2.73 15.12
CA THR A 65 0.52 2.83 15.66
C THR A 65 -0.29 1.67 15.11
N LEU A 66 -0.51 0.66 15.95
CA LEU A 66 -1.18 -0.57 15.57
C LEU A 66 -2.60 -0.56 16.13
N MET A 67 -3.61 -0.57 15.23
CA MET A 67 -5.00 -0.65 15.65
C MET A 67 -5.34 -2.10 16.00
N ARG A 68 -5.61 -2.36 17.27
CA ARG A 68 -5.96 -3.70 17.78
C ARG A 68 -7.30 -3.62 18.53
N GLN A 69 -8.30 -4.31 18.02
CA GLN A 69 -9.67 -4.33 18.60
C GLN A 69 -10.23 -2.90 18.83
N GLY A 70 -10.01 -2.01 17.85
CA GLY A 70 -10.48 -0.62 17.90
C GLY A 70 -9.67 0.31 18.81
N LYS A 71 -8.56 -0.15 19.41
CA LYS A 71 -7.68 0.65 20.28
C LYS A 71 -6.31 0.81 19.64
N PRO A 72 -5.70 2.00 19.73
CA PRO A 72 -4.32 2.20 19.28
C PRO A 72 -3.33 1.60 20.30
N VAL A 73 -2.39 0.81 19.81
CA VAL A 73 -1.17 0.41 20.52
C VAL A 73 -0.02 1.16 19.87
N GLN A 74 0.71 1.93 20.65
CA GLN A 74 1.84 2.73 20.15
C GLN A 74 3.14 2.26 20.79
N LEU A 75 4.17 2.16 19.95
CA LEU A 75 5.53 1.84 20.35
C LEU A 75 6.52 2.45 19.35
N THR A 76 7.77 2.58 19.75
CA THR A 76 8.80 2.99 18.79
C THR A 76 9.02 1.90 17.74
N LEU A 77 9.52 2.26 16.56
CA LEU A 77 9.88 1.27 15.53
C LEU A 77 11.03 0.37 16.03
N GLY A 78 11.90 0.90 16.90
CA GLY A 78 12.93 0.10 17.58
C GLY A 78 12.31 -1.00 18.44
N ASP A 79 11.37 -0.64 19.31
CA ASP A 79 10.65 -1.60 20.17
C ASP A 79 9.81 -2.59 19.34
N PHE A 80 9.18 -2.12 18.26
CA PHE A 80 8.46 -3.00 17.35
C PHE A 80 9.40 -4.11 16.82
N VAL A 81 10.57 -3.75 16.31
CA VAL A 81 11.57 -4.71 15.83
C VAL A 81 11.97 -5.70 16.93
N ASP A 82 12.20 -5.20 18.17
CA ASP A 82 12.60 -6.05 19.30
C ASP A 82 11.52 -7.04 19.74
N HIS A 83 10.25 -6.76 19.42
CA HIS A 83 9.13 -7.69 19.69
C HIS A 83 8.99 -8.79 18.63
N VAL A 84 9.57 -8.63 17.45
CA VAL A 84 9.56 -9.67 16.41
C VAL A 84 10.58 -10.74 16.74
N LYS A 85 10.12 -11.81 17.42
CA LYS A 85 10.98 -12.93 17.87
C LYS A 85 10.58 -14.22 17.20
N PRO A 86 11.52 -15.16 17.00
CA PRO A 86 11.21 -16.47 16.47
C PRO A 86 10.07 -17.15 17.21
N GLY A 87 9.08 -17.58 16.47
CA GLY A 87 7.92 -18.32 16.95
C GLY A 87 7.88 -19.73 16.34
N LYS A 88 6.78 -20.47 16.61
CA LYS A 88 6.56 -21.80 16.01
C LYS A 88 6.07 -21.71 14.58
N ALA A 89 5.33 -20.67 14.23
CA ALA A 89 4.77 -20.47 12.91
C ALA A 89 5.67 -19.60 12.05
N ARG A 90 5.72 -19.87 10.75
CA ARG A 90 6.34 -18.99 9.77
C ARG A 90 5.41 -17.80 9.54
N ILE A 91 5.92 -16.60 9.73
CA ILE A 91 5.19 -15.36 9.48
C ILE A 91 5.58 -14.76 8.13
N GLU A 92 4.65 -14.13 7.44
CA GLU A 92 4.89 -13.43 6.20
C GLU A 92 3.82 -12.33 6.03
N GLU A 93 4.24 -11.16 5.59
CA GLU A 93 3.33 -10.08 5.23
C GLU A 93 3.54 -9.69 3.77
N ARG A 94 2.44 -9.57 3.04
CA ARG A 94 2.43 -9.21 1.63
C ARG A 94 1.54 -8.00 1.43
N ILE A 95 2.10 -6.94 0.87
CA ILE A 95 1.35 -5.77 0.44
C ILE A 95 0.85 -5.95 -0.99
N HIS A 96 -0.30 -5.33 -1.30
CA HIS A 96 -0.95 -5.37 -2.61
C HIS A 96 -1.22 -3.94 -3.08
N ASP A 97 -1.05 -3.70 -4.37
CA ASP A 97 -1.40 -2.45 -5.05
C ASP A 97 -1.02 -1.18 -4.24
N PRO A 98 0.25 -1.05 -3.80
CA PRO A 98 0.67 0.07 -2.97
C PRO A 98 0.52 1.39 -3.73
N GLN A 99 -0.05 2.38 -3.05
CA GLN A 99 -0.13 3.75 -3.55
C GLN A 99 0.98 4.58 -2.92
N VAL A 100 1.88 5.08 -3.75
CA VAL A 100 3.05 5.87 -3.33
C VAL A 100 2.83 7.35 -3.64
N ARG A 101 3.17 8.21 -2.69
CA ARG A 101 3.24 9.67 -2.88
C ARG A 101 4.58 10.14 -2.37
N VAL A 102 5.32 10.85 -3.21
CA VAL A 102 6.66 11.35 -2.91
C VAL A 102 6.69 12.86 -3.08
N ASP A 103 7.27 13.54 -2.12
CA ASP A 103 7.66 14.93 -2.24
C ASP A 103 9.10 15.10 -1.73
N ASN A 104 10.03 15.30 -2.66
CA ASN A 104 11.46 15.50 -2.41
C ASN A 104 12.07 14.38 -1.52
N ASN A 105 12.18 14.61 -0.22
CA ASN A 105 12.83 13.73 0.75
C ASN A 105 11.85 13.06 1.74
N ILE A 106 10.55 13.19 1.52
CA ILE A 106 9.50 12.49 2.26
C ILE A 106 8.60 11.69 1.33
N ALA A 107 8.05 10.58 1.85
CA ALA A 107 7.08 9.78 1.12
C ALA A 107 6.04 9.17 2.05
N VAL A 108 4.87 8.88 1.47
CA VAL A 108 3.80 8.10 2.12
C VAL A 108 3.45 6.93 1.21
N VAL A 109 3.28 5.76 1.80
CA VAL A 109 2.79 4.56 1.11
C VAL A 109 1.54 4.07 1.81
N TRP A 110 0.43 3.97 1.07
CA TRP A 110 -0.79 3.30 1.48
C TRP A 110 -0.81 1.92 0.82
N ALA A 111 -0.83 0.85 1.61
CA ALA A 111 -0.72 -0.51 1.10
C ALA A 111 -1.71 -1.46 1.80
N PRO A 112 -2.76 -1.94 1.13
CA PRO A 112 -3.49 -3.11 1.60
C PRO A 112 -2.54 -4.29 1.78
N TYR A 113 -2.75 -5.08 2.84
CA TYR A 113 -1.89 -6.23 3.13
C TYR A 113 -2.67 -7.50 3.49
N VAL A 114 -2.00 -8.63 3.37
CA VAL A 114 -2.38 -9.89 3.98
C VAL A 114 -1.22 -10.40 4.83
N PHE A 115 -1.51 -10.73 6.09
CA PHE A 115 -0.58 -11.41 6.99
C PHE A 115 -0.87 -12.90 6.98
N LEU A 116 0.18 -13.69 6.80
CA LEU A 116 0.11 -15.14 6.68
C LEU A 116 0.81 -15.82 7.86
N LEU A 117 0.19 -16.87 8.37
CA LEU A 117 0.82 -17.85 9.27
C LEU A 117 0.92 -19.19 8.53
N ASP A 118 2.13 -19.74 8.44
CA ASP A 118 2.40 -20.98 7.73
C ASP A 118 1.84 -21.01 6.30
N GLY A 119 1.89 -19.84 5.62
CA GLY A 119 1.40 -19.65 4.25
C GLY A 119 -0.12 -19.50 4.12
N LYS A 120 -0.88 -19.51 5.22
CA LYS A 120 -2.33 -19.32 5.22
C LYS A 120 -2.70 -17.91 5.68
N PRO A 121 -3.67 -17.24 5.04
CA PRO A 121 -4.17 -15.95 5.52
C PRO A 121 -4.64 -16.05 6.97
N HIS A 122 -4.12 -15.16 7.81
CA HIS A 122 -4.49 -15.05 9.22
C HIS A 122 -5.32 -13.80 9.46
N HIS A 123 -4.87 -12.66 8.96
CA HIS A 123 -5.62 -11.41 8.97
C HIS A 123 -5.19 -10.53 7.78
N CYS A 124 -6.01 -9.54 7.49
CA CYS A 124 -5.81 -8.55 6.45
C CYS A 124 -5.90 -7.14 7.03
N GLY A 125 -5.42 -6.18 6.30
CA GLY A 125 -5.48 -4.80 6.74
C GLY A 125 -5.00 -3.82 5.70
N THR A 126 -4.64 -2.66 6.18
CA THR A 126 -3.98 -1.62 5.41
C THR A 126 -2.87 -1.05 6.26
N ASP A 127 -1.68 -0.98 5.67
CA ASP A 127 -0.55 -0.27 6.22
C ASP A 127 -0.46 1.13 5.63
N VAL A 128 -0.05 2.06 6.47
CA VAL A 128 0.40 3.39 6.06
C VAL A 128 1.83 3.56 6.54
N PHE A 129 2.77 3.66 5.59
CA PHE A 129 4.16 3.95 5.89
C PHE A 129 4.44 5.43 5.64
N ASN A 130 5.12 6.07 6.60
CA ASN A 130 5.79 7.33 6.39
C ASN A 130 7.28 7.03 6.21
N LEU A 131 7.90 7.64 5.18
CA LEU A 131 9.32 7.48 4.90
C LEU A 131 10.00 8.83 4.76
N ALA A 132 11.28 8.86 5.11
CA ALA A 132 12.15 9.99 4.84
C ALA A 132 13.47 9.52 4.22
N ARG A 133 14.04 10.37 3.36
CA ARG A 133 15.37 10.12 2.77
C ARG A 133 16.43 10.71 3.70
N VAL A 134 17.23 9.86 4.32
CA VAL A 134 18.31 10.21 5.22
C VAL A 134 19.62 9.69 4.61
N ASP A 135 20.59 10.55 4.40
CA ASP A 135 21.88 10.21 3.80
C ASP A 135 21.76 9.45 2.46
N GLY A 136 20.82 9.89 1.62
CA GLY A 136 20.55 9.31 0.31
C GLY A 136 19.70 8.02 0.32
N ARG A 137 19.34 7.49 1.48
CA ARG A 137 18.55 6.25 1.65
C ARG A 137 17.16 6.55 2.20
N TRP A 138 16.16 5.86 1.67
CA TRP A 138 14.82 5.87 2.26
C TRP A 138 14.79 5.00 3.52
N LEU A 139 14.27 5.56 4.61
CA LEU A 139 14.02 4.86 5.87
C LEU A 139 12.55 5.02 6.26
N ILE A 140 11.97 3.98 6.82
CA ILE A 140 10.64 4.01 7.42
C ILE A 140 10.71 4.82 8.72
N THR A 141 9.95 5.90 8.81
CA THR A 141 9.90 6.80 9.98
C THR A 141 8.61 6.65 10.78
N GLY A 142 7.61 5.97 10.21
CA GLY A 142 6.35 5.69 10.88
C GLY A 142 5.59 4.59 10.17
N ILE A 143 4.84 3.80 10.94
CA ILE A 143 3.92 2.78 10.46
C ILE A 143 2.60 2.98 11.19
N ALA A 144 1.48 2.98 10.47
CA ALA A 144 0.17 2.79 11.06
C ALA A 144 -0.50 1.60 10.36
N ASP A 145 -1.05 0.67 11.14
CA ASP A 145 -1.79 -0.46 10.60
C ASP A 145 -3.19 -0.57 11.20
N ASN A 146 -4.09 -1.16 10.45
CA ASN A 146 -5.32 -1.73 11.00
C ASN A 146 -5.34 -3.24 10.74
N SER A 147 -6.06 -3.98 11.57
CA SER A 147 -6.20 -5.43 11.44
C SER A 147 -7.67 -5.82 11.44
N ARG A 148 -8.06 -6.66 10.47
CA ARG A 148 -9.43 -7.20 10.31
C ARG A 148 -9.38 -8.60 9.73
N ASP A 149 -10.50 -9.30 9.78
CA ASP A 149 -10.64 -10.58 9.09
C ASP A 149 -10.46 -10.39 7.58
N CYS A 150 -9.82 -11.36 6.94
CA CYS A 150 -9.72 -11.35 5.48
C CYS A 150 -11.10 -11.59 4.85
N PRO A 151 -11.42 -10.93 3.71
CA PRO A 151 -12.63 -11.24 2.96
C PRO A 151 -12.72 -12.73 2.64
N ALA A 152 -13.92 -13.30 2.78
CA ALA A 152 -14.18 -14.65 2.27
C ALA A 152 -13.91 -14.68 0.75
N LYS A 153 -13.26 -15.75 0.29
CA LYS A 153 -13.03 -15.99 -1.14
C LYS A 153 -14.32 -16.39 -1.82
#